data_af7766b52708ddd7d8092c4e0bd342c8
#
_entry.id   af7766b52708ddd7d8092c4e0bd342c8
#
_cell.length_a   1.000
_cell.length_b   1.000
_cell.length_c   1.000
_cell.angle_alpha   90.00
_cell.angle_beta   90.00
_cell.angle_gamma   90.00
#
_symmetry.space_group_name_H-M   'P 1'
#
loop_
_entity.id
_entity.type
_entity.pdbx_description
1 polymer ?
#
loop_
_entity_poly.entity_id
_entity_poly.type
_entity_poly.pdbx_seq_one_letter_code
_entity_poly.pdbx_strand_id
1 'polypeptide(L)'
;MSKEILFDENARNKLMEGVEILAKAVGTTLGPSGKNVMLSNGVITKDGISVGRDVSSEDPFVDQGIKTTVIAASKTNDVAGDGTTTATVTAYAIAKEGLKIVAAGANPTEVKAGIDKAVAEIVNQLDKNSIKVEDKNAIAQVGTISANGDSEIGNLIADAMEKVGPDGVITVEESKTADTVLDVVEGMQFNNGYLSPYFVTDSEKMVAEFDDPLILMYEHKISNVQDILPHLEYAGQNGKSIVIIAEDVDAEAISMLIINKLRGALKVAAVKAPGYGDSRKNNLRDIAVLTGGTAVSDELGIKLQDAIPSEILGTAKSIKITKDHTTIVEGAGDKQAIADLVTTLKKQVESTESEYDKQNLAERIAKLAGGVAVIKVGAATEVEMKEKKDRVDDALHATKAAVEEGIVAGGGTALIRAIESIKVDGATDDENQGVKIVLRAAEEPMRQIVANTGKEPSVVVSKVKSMTGNMGYNAKTDTYEDLIKSGVIDPVKVTKTALKNAASIASMLLTTNCVIVNKKEKESCNCGQPAMPMGMPGMM
;
A
#
# COMPACT_ATOMS: atom_id res chain seq x y z
N MET A 1 10.43 7.08 31.21
CA MET A 1 9.39 7.97 30.68
C MET A 1 8.14 7.78 31.53
N SER A 2 7.60 8.85 32.12
CA SER A 2 6.30 8.82 32.83
C SER A 2 5.17 8.75 31.81
N LYS A 3 4.05 8.11 32.19
CA LYS A 3 2.86 7.98 31.33
C LYS A 3 1.73 8.83 31.88
N GLU A 4 0.88 9.30 30.98
CA GLU A 4 -0.39 9.92 31.28
C GLU A 4 -1.52 9.01 30.82
N ILE A 5 -2.63 9.01 31.57
CA ILE A 5 -3.75 8.11 31.33
C ILE A 5 -5.04 8.92 31.38
N LEU A 6 -5.89 8.74 30.37
CA LEU A 6 -7.27 9.23 30.37
C LEU A 6 -8.25 8.05 30.32
N PHE A 7 -9.41 8.25 30.90
CA PHE A 7 -10.46 7.24 31.00
C PHE A 7 -11.78 7.75 30.40
N ASP A 8 -12.65 6.81 30.10
CA ASP A 8 -14.05 7.00 29.77
C ASP A 8 -14.28 8.00 28.62
N GLU A 9 -15.25 8.87 28.77
CA GLU A 9 -15.65 9.85 27.79
C GLU A 9 -14.52 10.83 27.44
N ASN A 10 -13.70 11.22 28.40
CA ASN A 10 -12.57 12.13 28.16
C ASN A 10 -11.55 11.52 27.21
N ALA A 11 -11.27 10.22 27.37
CA ALA A 11 -10.36 9.49 26.48
C ALA A 11 -10.92 9.44 25.04
N ARG A 12 -12.20 9.07 24.90
CA ARG A 12 -12.87 9.00 23.59
C ARG A 12 -12.96 10.36 22.90
N ASN A 13 -13.28 11.43 23.65
CA ASN A 13 -13.37 12.78 23.09
C ASN A 13 -12.02 13.27 22.55
N LYS A 14 -10.91 13.01 23.26
CA LYS A 14 -9.58 13.36 22.80
C LYS A 14 -9.16 12.60 21.54
N LEU A 15 -9.41 11.31 21.50
CA LEU A 15 -9.18 10.50 20.29
C LEU A 15 -9.99 11.05 19.10
N MET A 16 -11.28 11.37 19.34
CA MET A 16 -12.17 11.87 18.31
C MET A 16 -11.76 13.23 17.76
N GLU A 17 -11.23 14.12 18.63
CA GLU A 17 -10.66 15.40 18.20
C GLU A 17 -9.54 15.18 17.17
N GLY A 18 -8.66 14.18 17.40
CA GLY A 18 -7.61 13.81 16.44
C GLY A 18 -8.15 13.27 15.11
N VAL A 19 -9.16 12.39 15.19
CA VAL A 19 -9.83 11.85 14.00
C VAL A 19 -10.50 12.97 13.18
N GLU A 20 -11.11 13.95 13.84
CA GLU A 20 -11.76 15.09 13.19
C GLU A 20 -10.76 15.99 12.48
N ILE A 21 -9.62 16.31 13.13
CA ILE A 21 -8.54 17.10 12.53
C ILE A 21 -8.05 16.42 11.25
N LEU A 22 -7.75 15.12 11.34
CA LEU A 22 -7.28 14.35 10.21
C LEU A 22 -8.33 14.28 9.07
N ALA A 23 -9.58 13.96 9.40
CA ALA A 23 -10.65 13.84 8.40
C ALA A 23 -10.92 15.16 7.67
N LYS A 24 -10.82 16.29 8.36
CA LYS A 24 -10.94 17.62 7.75
C LYS A 24 -9.78 17.91 6.80
N ALA A 25 -8.55 17.64 7.23
CA ALA A 25 -7.36 17.88 6.39
C ALA A 25 -7.40 17.00 5.12
N VAL A 26 -7.56 15.69 5.28
CA VAL A 26 -7.57 14.72 4.18
C VAL A 26 -8.83 14.86 3.31
N GLY A 27 -10.01 15.10 3.92
CA GLY A 27 -11.28 15.24 3.20
C GLY A 27 -11.30 16.36 2.15
N THR A 28 -10.50 17.42 2.34
CA THR A 28 -10.41 18.53 1.37
C THR A 28 -9.85 18.09 0.01
N THR A 29 -9.11 16.98 -0.05
CA THR A 29 -8.51 16.45 -1.28
C THR A 29 -9.47 15.59 -2.12
N LEU A 30 -10.62 15.17 -1.55
CA LEU A 30 -11.50 14.17 -2.15
C LEU A 30 -12.26 14.69 -3.37
N GLY A 31 -12.23 13.89 -4.44
CA GLY A 31 -13.02 14.10 -5.66
C GLY A 31 -12.40 15.10 -6.64
N PRO A 32 -13.07 15.34 -7.80
CA PRO A 32 -12.54 16.17 -8.88
C PRO A 32 -12.32 17.64 -8.51
N SER A 33 -13.11 18.14 -7.55
CA SER A 33 -12.97 19.49 -6.98
C SER A 33 -12.15 19.52 -5.69
N GLY A 34 -11.46 18.43 -5.38
CA GLY A 34 -10.53 18.35 -4.26
C GLY A 34 -9.42 19.39 -4.38
N LYS A 35 -9.00 19.94 -3.24
CA LYS A 35 -8.02 21.04 -3.16
C LYS A 35 -6.66 20.49 -2.74
N ASN A 36 -5.62 21.19 -3.15
CA ASN A 36 -4.26 20.88 -2.70
C ASN A 36 -4.09 21.23 -1.22
N VAL A 37 -3.27 20.45 -0.54
CA VAL A 37 -2.80 20.70 0.83
C VAL A 37 -1.30 20.96 0.78
N MET A 38 -0.84 21.99 1.49
CA MET A 38 0.58 22.27 1.67
C MET A 38 1.06 21.56 2.93
N LEU A 39 2.04 20.68 2.78
CA LEU A 39 2.66 19.92 3.87
C LEU A 39 3.66 20.80 4.65
N SER A 40 4.07 20.32 5.83
CA SER A 40 5.02 21.02 6.71
C SER A 40 6.39 21.25 6.06
N ASN A 41 6.79 20.40 5.12
CA ASN A 41 8.02 20.53 4.33
C ASN A 41 7.89 21.44 3.10
N GLY A 42 6.72 22.09 2.89
CA GLY A 42 6.42 22.97 1.77
C GLY A 42 5.97 22.28 0.48
N VAL A 43 5.89 20.95 0.47
CA VAL A 43 5.34 20.18 -0.67
C VAL A 43 3.83 20.41 -0.76
N ILE A 44 3.33 20.59 -1.98
CA ILE A 44 1.90 20.71 -2.26
C ILE A 44 1.41 19.42 -2.89
N THR A 45 0.42 18.80 -2.28
CA THR A 45 -0.12 17.50 -2.73
C THR A 45 -1.64 17.43 -2.62
N LYS A 46 -2.24 16.50 -3.37
CA LYS A 46 -3.62 16.04 -3.23
C LYS A 46 -3.72 14.63 -2.65
N ASP A 47 -2.58 13.96 -2.47
CA ASP A 47 -2.58 12.61 -1.94
C ASP A 47 -2.98 12.58 -0.46
N GLY A 48 -4.05 11.83 -0.16
CA GLY A 48 -4.61 11.72 1.19
C GLY A 48 -3.69 11.03 2.18
N ILE A 49 -2.82 10.10 1.73
CA ILE A 49 -1.86 9.42 2.61
C ILE A 49 -0.76 10.38 3.05
N SER A 50 -0.16 11.10 2.11
CA SER A 50 0.89 12.08 2.38
C SER A 50 0.40 13.17 3.32
N VAL A 51 -0.83 13.69 3.08
CA VAL A 51 -1.47 14.63 4.00
C VAL A 51 -1.66 14.02 5.39
N GLY A 52 -2.18 12.78 5.45
CA GLY A 52 -2.45 12.12 6.73
C GLY A 52 -1.20 11.87 7.56
N ARG A 53 -0.09 11.53 6.94
CA ARG A 53 1.21 11.29 7.62
C ARG A 53 1.83 12.56 8.17
N ASP A 54 1.57 13.71 7.56
CA ASP A 54 2.11 15.01 7.98
C ASP A 54 1.28 15.66 9.09
N VAL A 55 0.00 15.25 9.26
CA VAL A 55 -0.86 15.78 10.32
C VAL A 55 -0.43 15.23 11.69
N SER A 56 -0.19 16.12 12.63
CA SER A 56 0.17 15.79 14.01
C SER A 56 -0.44 16.76 15.01
N SER A 57 -0.43 16.42 16.30
CA SER A 57 -0.90 17.30 17.38
C SER A 57 0.12 17.40 18.52
N GLU A 58 0.15 18.57 19.19
CA GLU A 58 0.96 18.72 20.40
C GLU A 58 0.37 17.95 21.60
N ASP A 59 -0.95 17.77 21.64
CA ASP A 59 -1.63 16.94 22.64
C ASP A 59 -1.42 15.45 22.28
N PRO A 60 -0.72 14.67 23.11
CA PRO A 60 -0.40 13.29 22.79
C PRO A 60 -1.63 12.37 22.71
N PHE A 61 -2.75 12.73 23.35
CA PHE A 61 -4.00 11.97 23.26
C PHE A 61 -4.71 12.23 21.94
N VAL A 62 -4.72 13.48 21.47
CA VAL A 62 -5.25 13.86 20.16
C VAL A 62 -4.40 13.23 19.06
N ASP A 63 -3.07 13.28 19.20
CA ASP A 63 -2.11 12.69 18.27
C ASP A 63 -2.28 11.17 18.15
N GLN A 64 -2.65 10.48 19.24
CA GLN A 64 -2.98 9.05 19.20
C GLN A 64 -4.22 8.76 18.33
N GLY A 65 -5.22 9.63 18.36
CA GLY A 65 -6.39 9.55 17.48
C GLY A 65 -6.03 9.70 16.00
N ILE A 66 -5.16 10.68 15.69
CA ILE A 66 -4.62 10.89 14.33
C ILE A 66 -3.88 9.62 13.86
N LYS A 67 -2.88 9.17 14.62
CA LYS A 67 -2.05 8.01 14.26
C LYS A 67 -2.85 6.73 14.05
N THR A 68 -3.81 6.46 14.93
CA THR A 68 -4.66 5.26 14.79
C THR A 68 -5.46 5.30 13.48
N THR A 69 -5.95 6.45 13.09
CA THR A 69 -6.73 6.59 11.86
C THR A 69 -5.83 6.52 10.61
N VAL A 70 -4.64 7.12 10.65
CA VAL A 70 -3.64 7.03 9.56
C VAL A 70 -3.24 5.57 9.31
N ILE A 71 -2.98 4.77 10.38
CA ILE A 71 -2.62 3.34 10.23
C ILE A 71 -3.67 2.59 9.42
N ALA A 72 -4.94 2.87 9.64
CA ALA A 72 -5.99 2.16 8.91
C ALA A 72 -6.24 2.70 7.51
N ALA A 73 -6.09 4.00 7.30
CA ALA A 73 -6.09 4.56 5.96
C ALA A 73 -4.93 3.95 5.14
N SER A 74 -3.73 3.86 5.72
CA SER A 74 -2.58 3.19 5.09
C SER A 74 -2.86 1.72 4.77
N LYS A 75 -3.53 0.98 5.69
CA LYS A 75 -3.93 -0.41 5.41
C LYS A 75 -4.89 -0.54 4.24
N THR A 76 -5.73 0.47 3.98
CA THR A 76 -6.60 0.50 2.80
C THR A 76 -5.77 0.59 1.53
N ASN A 77 -4.76 1.44 1.53
CA ASN A 77 -3.81 1.56 0.42
C ASN A 77 -3.03 0.25 0.19
N ASP A 78 -2.51 -0.36 1.25
CA ASP A 78 -1.74 -1.60 1.15
C ASP A 78 -2.53 -2.74 0.48
N VAL A 79 -3.86 -2.79 0.71
CA VAL A 79 -4.74 -3.87 0.20
C VAL A 79 -5.34 -3.54 -1.16
N ALA A 80 -5.74 -2.30 -1.38
CA ALA A 80 -6.53 -1.89 -2.54
C ALA A 80 -5.84 -0.85 -3.44
N GLY A 81 -4.68 -0.33 -3.01
CA GLY A 81 -3.88 0.65 -3.74
C GLY A 81 -4.46 2.06 -3.78
N ASP A 82 -5.66 2.28 -3.21
CA ASP A 82 -6.36 3.57 -3.16
C ASP A 82 -7.42 3.55 -2.04
N GLY A 83 -8.21 4.63 -1.91
CA GLY A 83 -9.35 4.72 -0.98
C GLY A 83 -9.03 5.23 0.41
N THR A 84 -7.84 5.74 0.66
CA THR A 84 -7.38 6.26 1.96
C THR A 84 -8.22 7.41 2.46
N THR A 85 -8.51 8.38 1.60
CA THR A 85 -9.35 9.55 1.91
C THR A 85 -10.78 9.11 2.23
N THR A 86 -11.33 8.21 1.42
CA THR A 86 -12.67 7.64 1.63
C THR A 86 -12.76 6.90 2.96
N ALA A 87 -11.76 6.08 3.30
CA ALA A 87 -11.69 5.36 4.56
C ALA A 87 -11.65 6.32 5.76
N THR A 88 -10.83 7.37 5.69
CA THR A 88 -10.68 8.37 6.76
C THR A 88 -11.98 9.14 7.01
N VAL A 89 -12.62 9.64 5.94
CA VAL A 89 -13.87 10.40 6.03
C VAL A 89 -15.00 9.53 6.56
N THR A 90 -15.09 8.29 6.08
CA THR A 90 -16.11 7.32 6.53
C THR A 90 -15.88 6.91 7.99
N ALA A 91 -14.63 6.69 8.41
CA ALA A 91 -14.29 6.36 9.79
C ALA A 91 -14.70 7.49 10.75
N TYR A 92 -14.41 8.75 10.37
CA TYR A 92 -14.86 9.92 11.13
C TYR A 92 -16.39 9.95 11.27
N ALA A 93 -17.11 9.71 10.17
CA ALA A 93 -18.58 9.74 10.18
C ALA A 93 -19.17 8.66 11.09
N ILE A 94 -18.66 7.41 11.01
CA ILE A 94 -19.11 6.32 11.88
C ILE A 94 -18.79 6.64 13.36
N ALA A 95 -17.55 7.07 13.65
CA ALA A 95 -17.13 7.37 15.02
C ALA A 95 -17.93 8.54 15.60
N LYS A 96 -18.17 9.60 14.84
CA LYS A 96 -18.93 10.78 15.26
C LYS A 96 -20.39 10.46 15.62
N GLU A 97 -21.07 9.70 14.78
CA GLU A 97 -22.45 9.28 15.07
C GLU A 97 -22.48 8.24 16.19
N GLY A 98 -21.52 7.30 16.21
CA GLY A 98 -21.43 6.28 17.25
C GLY A 98 -21.16 6.86 18.65
N LEU A 99 -20.30 7.86 18.78
CA LEU A 99 -20.03 8.51 20.06
C LEU A 99 -21.27 9.18 20.66
N LYS A 100 -22.15 9.77 19.85
CA LYS A 100 -23.40 10.36 20.33
C LYS A 100 -24.29 9.30 20.98
N ILE A 101 -24.36 8.12 20.38
CA ILE A 101 -25.20 7.01 20.84
C ILE A 101 -24.61 6.36 22.09
N VAL A 102 -23.29 6.17 22.12
CA VAL A 102 -22.57 5.65 23.32
C VAL A 102 -22.65 6.63 24.48
N ALA A 103 -22.51 7.94 24.23
CA ALA A 103 -22.69 8.97 25.27
C ALA A 103 -24.13 9.03 25.79
N ALA A 104 -25.11 8.65 24.98
CA ALA A 104 -26.51 8.50 25.40
C ALA A 104 -26.80 7.23 26.21
N GLY A 105 -25.80 6.35 26.43
CA GLY A 105 -25.86 5.18 27.29
C GLY A 105 -25.99 3.84 26.56
N ALA A 106 -25.88 3.79 25.24
CA ALA A 106 -25.87 2.53 24.49
C ALA A 106 -24.61 1.71 24.79
N ASN A 107 -24.75 0.37 24.72
CA ASN A 107 -23.64 -0.56 24.92
C ASN A 107 -22.70 -0.53 23.70
N PRO A 108 -21.44 -0.07 23.84
CA PRO A 108 -20.51 0.06 22.70
C PRO A 108 -20.26 -1.27 21.98
N THR A 109 -20.31 -2.40 22.68
CA THR A 109 -20.09 -3.73 22.09
C THR A 109 -21.25 -4.16 21.20
N GLU A 110 -22.49 -3.86 21.60
CA GLU A 110 -23.67 -4.14 20.79
C GLU A 110 -23.75 -3.18 19.58
N VAL A 111 -23.47 -1.90 19.79
CA VAL A 111 -23.35 -0.92 18.69
C VAL A 111 -22.32 -1.40 17.66
N LYS A 112 -21.15 -1.89 18.11
CA LYS A 112 -20.14 -2.48 17.24
C LYS A 112 -20.67 -3.68 16.46
N ALA A 113 -21.41 -4.60 17.11
CA ALA A 113 -21.99 -5.76 16.45
C ALA A 113 -22.99 -5.33 15.33
N GLY A 114 -23.78 -4.27 15.58
CA GLY A 114 -24.64 -3.68 14.57
C GLY A 114 -23.87 -3.06 13.41
N ILE A 115 -22.77 -2.36 13.67
CA ILE A 115 -21.87 -1.82 12.66
C ILE A 115 -21.33 -2.96 11.78
N ASP A 116 -20.78 -4.02 12.39
CA ASP A 116 -20.19 -5.15 11.68
C ASP A 116 -21.22 -5.85 10.76
N LYS A 117 -22.47 -6.04 11.23
CA LYS A 117 -23.58 -6.61 10.43
C LYS A 117 -23.92 -5.75 9.22
N ALA A 118 -24.07 -4.44 9.41
CA ALA A 118 -24.40 -3.52 8.32
C ALA A 118 -23.30 -3.47 7.26
N VAL A 119 -22.04 -3.42 7.68
CA VAL A 119 -20.87 -3.43 6.79
C VAL A 119 -20.82 -4.71 5.96
N ALA A 120 -21.02 -5.87 6.59
CA ALA A 120 -21.04 -7.16 5.89
C ALA A 120 -22.10 -7.18 4.77
N GLU A 121 -23.31 -6.68 5.05
CA GLU A 121 -24.39 -6.68 4.05
C GLU A 121 -24.15 -5.63 2.95
N ILE A 122 -23.62 -4.44 3.27
CA ILE A 122 -23.23 -3.45 2.25
C ILE A 122 -22.18 -4.04 1.31
N VAL A 123 -21.17 -4.73 1.86
CA VAL A 123 -20.13 -5.41 1.07
C VAL A 123 -20.73 -6.46 0.14
N ASN A 124 -21.63 -7.31 0.65
CA ASN A 124 -22.34 -8.30 -0.16
C ASN A 124 -23.14 -7.63 -1.31
N GLN A 125 -23.74 -6.48 -1.04
CA GLN A 125 -24.52 -5.76 -2.05
C GLN A 125 -23.61 -5.09 -3.09
N LEU A 126 -22.43 -4.57 -2.69
CA LEU A 126 -21.42 -4.06 -3.63
C LEU A 126 -20.92 -5.17 -4.55
N ASP A 127 -20.67 -6.38 -4.03
CA ASP A 127 -20.28 -7.53 -4.84
C ASP A 127 -21.36 -7.93 -5.86
N LYS A 128 -22.64 -7.92 -5.47
CA LYS A 128 -23.75 -8.21 -6.39
C LYS A 128 -23.93 -7.15 -7.49
N ASN A 129 -23.58 -5.89 -7.19
CA ASN A 129 -23.72 -4.78 -8.12
C ASN A 129 -22.46 -4.58 -8.98
N SER A 130 -21.42 -5.38 -8.77
CA SER A 130 -20.17 -5.25 -9.48
C SER A 130 -20.31 -5.61 -10.96
N ILE A 131 -19.65 -4.83 -11.81
CA ILE A 131 -19.54 -5.06 -13.26
C ILE A 131 -18.11 -5.50 -13.53
N LYS A 132 -17.96 -6.69 -14.11
CA LYS A 132 -16.62 -7.22 -14.44
C LYS A 132 -15.95 -6.41 -15.53
N VAL A 133 -14.65 -6.29 -15.43
CA VAL A 133 -13.76 -5.60 -16.37
C VAL A 133 -12.94 -6.66 -17.10
N GLU A 134 -13.38 -7.06 -18.29
CA GLU A 134 -12.78 -8.19 -19.02
C GLU A 134 -12.08 -7.77 -20.32
N ASP A 135 -12.48 -6.65 -20.92
CA ASP A 135 -11.92 -6.19 -22.18
C ASP A 135 -10.90 -5.05 -22.03
N LYS A 136 -9.97 -4.95 -22.99
CA LYS A 136 -8.91 -3.96 -23.01
C LYS A 136 -9.42 -2.51 -22.93
N ASN A 137 -10.57 -2.23 -23.56
CA ASN A 137 -11.14 -0.89 -23.57
C ASN A 137 -11.66 -0.50 -22.18
N ALA A 138 -12.31 -1.44 -21.50
CA ALA A 138 -12.77 -1.23 -20.13
C ALA A 138 -11.57 -1.01 -19.17
N ILE A 139 -10.49 -1.80 -19.33
CA ILE A 139 -9.24 -1.61 -18.58
C ILE A 139 -8.66 -0.21 -18.84
N ALA A 140 -8.57 0.21 -20.12
CA ALA A 140 -8.06 1.53 -20.48
C ALA A 140 -8.93 2.66 -19.90
N GLN A 141 -10.25 2.50 -19.88
CA GLN A 141 -11.15 3.47 -19.26
C GLN A 141 -10.92 3.60 -17.76
N VAL A 142 -10.79 2.49 -17.03
CA VAL A 142 -10.47 2.51 -15.59
C VAL A 142 -9.15 3.23 -15.36
N GLY A 143 -8.10 2.86 -16.08
CA GLY A 143 -6.79 3.49 -15.98
C GLY A 143 -6.82 4.99 -16.29
N THR A 144 -7.56 5.39 -17.33
CA THR A 144 -7.74 6.81 -17.70
C THR A 144 -8.38 7.62 -16.57
N ILE A 145 -9.42 7.08 -15.94
CA ILE A 145 -10.15 7.77 -14.88
C ILE A 145 -9.29 7.89 -13.64
N SER A 146 -8.64 6.81 -13.25
CA SER A 146 -7.75 6.78 -12.10
C SER A 146 -6.51 7.67 -12.29
N ALA A 147 -6.10 7.88 -13.56
CA ALA A 147 -5.05 8.83 -13.95
C ALA A 147 -5.57 10.28 -14.15
N ASN A 148 -6.67 10.68 -13.51
CA ASN A 148 -7.27 12.02 -13.62
C ASN A 148 -7.70 12.42 -15.05
N GLY A 149 -8.08 11.45 -15.89
CA GLY A 149 -8.52 11.65 -17.27
C GLY A 149 -7.40 11.60 -18.32
N ASP A 150 -6.21 11.16 -17.93
CA ASP A 150 -5.08 10.95 -18.84
C ASP A 150 -5.24 9.62 -19.61
N SER A 151 -5.69 9.71 -20.85
CA SER A 151 -5.91 8.54 -21.70
C SER A 151 -4.62 7.87 -22.17
N GLU A 152 -3.49 8.57 -22.18
CA GLU A 152 -2.19 7.99 -22.52
C GLU A 152 -1.77 6.99 -21.46
N ILE A 153 -1.88 7.38 -20.19
CA ILE A 153 -1.61 6.50 -19.04
C ILE A 153 -2.57 5.30 -19.04
N GLY A 154 -3.88 5.54 -19.25
CA GLY A 154 -4.85 4.46 -19.28
C GLY A 154 -4.58 3.42 -20.37
N ASN A 155 -4.22 3.85 -21.56
CA ASN A 155 -3.85 2.95 -22.66
C ASN A 155 -2.55 2.20 -22.37
N LEU A 156 -1.53 2.85 -21.82
CA LEU A 156 -0.27 2.19 -21.43
C LEU A 156 -0.48 1.09 -20.39
N ILE A 157 -1.35 1.32 -19.40
CA ILE A 157 -1.70 0.30 -18.39
C ILE A 157 -2.45 -0.88 -19.04
N ALA A 158 -3.40 -0.60 -19.94
CA ALA A 158 -4.13 -1.65 -20.66
C ALA A 158 -3.21 -2.47 -21.56
N ASP A 159 -2.29 -1.81 -22.27
CA ASP A 159 -1.27 -2.48 -23.10
C ASP A 159 -0.31 -3.33 -22.25
N ALA A 160 0.07 -2.83 -21.07
CA ALA A 160 0.90 -3.59 -20.13
C ALA A 160 0.16 -4.85 -19.66
N MET A 161 -1.09 -4.73 -19.22
CA MET A 161 -1.90 -5.86 -18.76
C MET A 161 -2.19 -6.88 -19.88
N GLU A 162 -2.37 -6.43 -21.11
CA GLU A 162 -2.53 -7.32 -22.26
C GLU A 162 -1.26 -8.15 -22.53
N LYS A 163 -0.07 -7.54 -22.38
CA LYS A 163 1.21 -8.20 -22.65
C LYS A 163 1.61 -9.21 -21.57
N VAL A 164 1.39 -8.89 -20.29
CA VAL A 164 1.80 -9.76 -19.18
C VAL A 164 0.64 -10.55 -18.55
N GLY A 165 -0.59 -10.30 -18.98
CA GLY A 165 -1.80 -10.90 -18.41
C GLY A 165 -2.32 -10.17 -17.17
N PRO A 166 -3.54 -10.53 -16.71
CA PRO A 166 -4.19 -9.85 -15.58
C PRO A 166 -3.42 -10.01 -14.25
N ASP A 167 -2.79 -11.16 -14.05
CA ASP A 167 -1.97 -11.47 -12.87
C ASP A 167 -0.48 -11.10 -13.08
N GLY A 168 -0.17 -10.49 -14.23
CA GLY A 168 1.19 -10.15 -14.62
C GLY A 168 1.79 -9.02 -13.76
N VAL A 169 3.12 -9.03 -13.68
CA VAL A 169 3.87 -8.02 -12.94
C VAL A 169 4.03 -6.77 -13.79
N ILE A 170 3.57 -5.64 -13.26
CA ILE A 170 3.76 -4.32 -13.88
C ILE A 170 4.43 -3.43 -12.85
N THR A 171 5.54 -2.81 -13.23
CA THR A 171 6.30 -1.86 -12.41
C THR A 171 6.35 -0.50 -13.07
N VAL A 172 6.52 0.55 -12.26
CA VAL A 172 6.65 1.92 -12.75
C VAL A 172 8.03 2.45 -12.34
N GLU A 173 8.84 2.81 -13.33
CA GLU A 173 10.19 3.34 -13.16
C GLU A 173 10.32 4.74 -13.74
N GLU A 174 11.36 5.46 -13.33
CA GLU A 174 11.70 6.75 -13.91
C GLU A 174 12.43 6.58 -15.24
N SER A 175 12.00 7.32 -16.27
CA SER A 175 12.69 7.37 -17.55
C SER A 175 13.83 8.38 -17.51
N LYS A 176 14.90 8.09 -18.25
CA LYS A 176 15.97 9.07 -18.51
C LYS A 176 15.62 10.04 -19.65
N THR A 177 14.49 9.81 -20.31
CA THR A 177 13.98 10.64 -21.43
C THR A 177 12.68 11.32 -21.02
N ALA A 178 12.24 12.31 -21.78
CA ALA A 178 10.97 12.99 -21.54
C ALA A 178 9.74 12.14 -21.91
N ASP A 179 9.93 11.07 -22.68
CA ASP A 179 8.84 10.22 -23.15
C ASP A 179 8.50 9.13 -22.14
N THR A 180 7.21 8.84 -22.02
CA THR A 180 6.71 7.70 -21.24
C THR A 180 6.57 6.49 -22.17
N VAL A 181 7.22 5.37 -21.85
CA VAL A 181 7.26 4.18 -22.68
C VAL A 181 6.97 2.91 -21.89
N LEU A 182 6.42 1.90 -22.57
CA LEU A 182 6.17 0.57 -22.04
C LEU A 182 7.17 -0.42 -22.62
N ASP A 183 7.99 -1.01 -21.76
CA ASP A 183 8.87 -2.11 -22.06
C ASP A 183 8.39 -3.40 -21.40
N VAL A 184 8.63 -4.55 -22.04
CA VAL A 184 8.46 -5.87 -21.41
C VAL A 184 9.82 -6.54 -21.36
N VAL A 185 10.25 -6.89 -20.17
CA VAL A 185 11.58 -7.42 -19.88
C VAL A 185 11.49 -8.74 -19.12
N GLU A 186 12.55 -9.53 -19.15
CA GLU A 186 12.68 -10.70 -18.31
C GLU A 186 12.69 -10.28 -16.84
N GLY A 187 11.94 -10.98 -16.02
CA GLY A 187 11.83 -10.66 -14.60
C GLY A 187 10.82 -11.56 -13.90
N MET A 188 10.78 -11.48 -12.59
CA MET A 188 9.80 -12.20 -11.79
C MET A 188 9.47 -11.49 -10.48
N GLN A 189 8.28 -11.81 -9.94
CA GLN A 189 7.88 -11.39 -8.61
C GLN A 189 7.56 -12.60 -7.73
N PHE A 190 7.87 -12.49 -6.44
CA PHE A 190 7.48 -13.47 -5.45
C PHE A 190 6.99 -12.80 -4.15
N ASN A 191 6.14 -13.53 -3.41
CA ASN A 191 5.36 -13.01 -2.27
C ASN A 191 6.15 -13.06 -0.96
N ASN A 192 7.37 -12.50 -0.93
CA ASN A 192 8.15 -12.29 0.29
C ASN A 192 8.80 -10.91 0.20
N GLY A 193 8.54 -10.07 1.19
CA GLY A 193 9.11 -8.73 1.28
C GLY A 193 10.35 -8.68 2.18
N TYR A 194 10.78 -7.47 2.52
CA TYR A 194 11.96 -7.26 3.36
C TYR A 194 11.78 -7.82 4.78
N LEU A 195 12.84 -8.38 5.34
CA LEU A 195 12.85 -8.93 6.70
C LEU A 195 12.82 -7.85 7.80
N SER A 196 13.14 -6.61 7.45
CA SER A 196 13.09 -5.48 8.38
C SER A 196 12.77 -4.17 7.66
N PRO A 197 11.90 -3.32 8.25
CA PRO A 197 11.62 -1.98 7.73
C PRO A 197 12.87 -1.08 7.61
N TYR A 198 13.92 -1.38 8.35
CA TYR A 198 15.19 -0.64 8.26
C TYR A 198 15.94 -0.88 6.96
N PHE A 199 15.55 -1.84 6.13
CA PHE A 199 16.09 -2.04 4.78
C PHE A 199 15.47 -1.10 3.73
N VAL A 200 14.42 -0.37 4.07
CA VAL A 200 13.73 0.58 3.19
C VAL A 200 14.68 1.69 2.73
N THR A 201 14.66 2.02 1.44
CA THR A 201 15.41 3.14 0.83
C THR A 201 14.53 4.36 0.63
N ASP A 202 13.24 4.15 0.33
CA ASP A 202 12.21 5.18 0.25
C ASP A 202 11.24 5.02 1.44
N SER A 203 11.39 5.88 2.44
CA SER A 203 10.57 5.84 3.66
C SER A 203 9.13 6.32 3.43
N GLU A 204 8.87 7.09 2.38
CA GLU A 204 7.52 7.57 2.06
C GLU A 204 6.68 6.42 1.48
N LYS A 205 7.27 5.63 0.58
CA LYS A 205 6.61 4.48 -0.05
C LYS A 205 6.82 3.16 0.72
N MET A 206 7.65 3.15 1.75
CA MET A 206 8.05 1.94 2.49
C MET A 206 8.60 0.84 1.57
N VAL A 207 9.46 1.21 0.63
CA VAL A 207 10.05 0.34 -0.39
C VAL A 207 11.57 0.37 -0.32
N ALA A 208 12.23 -0.75 -0.57
CA ALA A 208 13.66 -0.82 -0.83
C ALA A 208 13.87 -1.05 -2.33
N GLU A 209 14.46 -0.07 -3.00
CA GLU A 209 14.79 -0.11 -4.44
C GLU A 209 16.30 -0.06 -4.60
N PHE A 210 16.83 -0.92 -5.48
CA PHE A 210 18.24 -1.03 -5.78
C PHE A 210 18.46 -1.17 -7.28
N ASP A 211 19.33 -0.32 -7.82
CA ASP A 211 19.79 -0.39 -9.21
C ASP A 211 21.07 -1.23 -9.27
N ASP A 212 21.21 -2.04 -10.31
CA ASP A 212 22.35 -2.95 -10.54
C ASP A 212 22.75 -3.78 -9.31
N PRO A 213 21.81 -4.37 -8.54
CA PRO A 213 22.15 -5.10 -7.33
C PRO A 213 22.83 -6.42 -7.62
N LEU A 214 23.70 -6.83 -6.70
CA LEU A 214 24.15 -8.20 -6.56
C LEU A 214 23.09 -9.00 -5.79
N ILE A 215 22.89 -10.27 -6.15
CA ILE A 215 21.86 -11.13 -5.56
C ILE A 215 22.54 -12.38 -5.02
N LEU A 216 22.50 -12.55 -3.70
CA LEU A 216 22.97 -13.75 -3.03
C LEU A 216 21.77 -14.66 -2.76
N MET A 217 21.82 -15.89 -3.27
CA MET A 217 20.78 -16.90 -3.11
C MET A 217 21.32 -18.05 -2.27
N TYR A 218 20.65 -18.33 -1.14
CA TYR A 218 21.05 -19.38 -0.22
C TYR A 218 19.87 -20.24 0.22
N GLU A 219 20.03 -21.56 0.17
CA GLU A 219 18.96 -22.51 0.47
C GLU A 219 18.60 -22.57 1.96
N HIS A 220 19.57 -22.31 2.84
CA HIS A 220 19.44 -22.44 4.28
C HIS A 220 19.31 -21.10 4.98
N LYS A 221 19.16 -21.18 6.31
CA LYS A 221 19.12 -20.05 7.20
C LYS A 221 20.52 -19.43 7.40
N ILE A 222 20.61 -18.11 7.39
CA ILE A 222 21.84 -17.37 7.71
C ILE A 222 21.76 -16.98 9.19
N SER A 223 22.59 -17.64 10.01
CA SER A 223 22.66 -17.38 11.45
C SER A 223 23.81 -16.44 11.82
N ASN A 224 24.91 -16.48 11.08
CA ASN A 224 26.07 -15.68 11.35
C ASN A 224 26.46 -14.82 10.13
N VAL A 225 26.71 -13.53 10.34
CA VAL A 225 27.19 -12.61 9.29
C VAL A 225 28.56 -13.02 8.74
N GLN A 226 29.37 -13.71 9.52
CA GLN A 226 30.66 -14.21 9.08
C GLN A 226 30.55 -15.12 7.85
N ASP A 227 29.47 -15.88 7.73
CA ASP A 227 29.24 -16.80 6.62
C ASP A 227 29.03 -16.08 5.29
N ILE A 228 28.54 -14.84 5.33
CA ILE A 228 28.28 -13.99 4.15
C ILE A 228 29.29 -12.85 3.99
N LEU A 229 30.25 -12.72 4.91
CA LEU A 229 31.18 -11.61 4.92
C LEU A 229 31.95 -11.43 3.59
N PRO A 230 32.46 -12.49 2.94
CA PRO A 230 33.16 -12.36 1.65
C PRO A 230 32.28 -11.71 0.56
N HIS A 231 30.98 -12.00 0.58
CA HIS A 231 30.00 -11.47 -0.39
C HIS A 231 29.67 -10.00 -0.11
N LEU A 232 29.58 -9.63 1.17
CA LEU A 232 29.35 -8.23 1.59
C LEU A 232 30.59 -7.37 1.27
N GLU A 233 31.78 -7.87 1.50
CA GLU A 233 33.03 -7.19 1.16
C GLU A 233 33.17 -7.02 -0.35
N TYR A 234 32.84 -8.06 -1.13
CA TYR A 234 32.84 -7.99 -2.58
C TYR A 234 31.86 -6.91 -3.10
N ALA A 235 30.64 -6.85 -2.54
CA ALA A 235 29.67 -5.81 -2.88
C ALA A 235 30.20 -4.41 -2.52
N GLY A 236 30.76 -4.24 -1.32
CA GLY A 236 31.32 -2.97 -0.86
C GLY A 236 32.51 -2.50 -1.71
N GLN A 237 33.44 -3.40 -2.07
CA GLN A 237 34.59 -3.09 -2.92
C GLN A 237 34.17 -2.65 -4.33
N ASN A 238 33.08 -3.23 -4.87
CA ASN A 238 32.54 -2.86 -6.18
C ASN A 238 31.56 -1.67 -6.11
N GLY A 239 31.26 -1.13 -4.93
CA GLY A 239 30.29 -0.03 -4.75
C GLY A 239 28.85 -0.42 -5.09
N LYS A 240 28.53 -1.72 -5.17
CA LYS A 240 27.22 -2.24 -5.53
C LYS A 240 26.37 -2.52 -4.29
N SER A 241 25.06 -2.47 -4.49
CA SER A 241 24.09 -2.97 -3.52
C SER A 241 24.03 -4.50 -3.56
N ILE A 242 23.64 -5.13 -2.43
CA ILE A 242 23.45 -6.57 -2.36
C ILE A 242 22.09 -6.90 -1.74
N VAL A 243 21.36 -7.81 -2.39
CA VAL A 243 20.11 -8.38 -1.88
C VAL A 243 20.34 -9.85 -1.54
N ILE A 244 20.02 -10.21 -0.31
CA ILE A 244 20.19 -11.56 0.22
C ILE A 244 18.82 -12.26 0.19
N ILE A 245 18.74 -13.37 -0.52
CA ILE A 245 17.55 -14.24 -0.60
C ILE A 245 17.91 -15.57 0.05
N ALA A 246 17.40 -15.80 1.26
CA ALA A 246 17.71 -17.00 2.04
C ALA A 246 16.45 -17.59 2.69
N GLU A 247 16.53 -18.83 3.18
CA GLU A 247 15.42 -19.43 3.92
C GLU A 247 14.92 -18.52 5.05
N ASP A 248 15.86 -18.04 5.84
CA ASP A 248 15.66 -17.05 6.90
C ASP A 248 17.00 -16.37 7.24
N VAL A 249 16.94 -15.26 7.97
CA VAL A 249 18.12 -14.58 8.50
C VAL A 249 17.88 -14.31 9.99
N ASP A 250 18.79 -14.75 10.83
CA ASP A 250 18.65 -14.56 12.28
C ASP A 250 18.74 -13.08 12.68
N ALA A 251 18.06 -12.74 13.78
CA ALA A 251 17.96 -11.38 14.29
C ALA A 251 19.36 -10.73 14.53
N GLU A 252 20.36 -11.52 14.91
CA GLU A 252 21.73 -11.05 15.10
C GLU A 252 22.36 -10.64 13.76
N ALA A 253 22.22 -11.47 12.73
CA ALA A 253 22.69 -11.17 11.38
C ALA A 253 21.95 -9.96 10.78
N ILE A 254 20.62 -9.90 10.92
CA ILE A 254 19.81 -8.75 10.48
C ILE A 254 20.31 -7.47 11.15
N SER A 255 20.55 -7.48 12.47
CA SER A 255 21.01 -6.31 13.23
C SER A 255 22.34 -5.80 12.71
N MET A 256 23.28 -6.70 12.39
CA MET A 256 24.59 -6.33 11.83
C MET A 256 24.47 -5.73 10.43
N LEU A 257 23.61 -6.29 9.58
CA LEU A 257 23.34 -5.73 8.24
C LEU A 257 22.73 -4.33 8.34
N ILE A 258 21.77 -4.12 9.24
CA ILE A 258 21.13 -2.81 9.48
C ILE A 258 22.15 -1.79 9.98
N ILE A 259 23.01 -2.15 10.94
CA ILE A 259 24.04 -1.24 11.46
C ILE A 259 24.98 -0.78 10.33
N ASN A 260 25.42 -1.70 9.47
CA ASN A 260 26.31 -1.36 8.35
C ASN A 260 25.59 -0.50 7.29
N LYS A 261 24.30 -0.76 7.03
CA LYS A 261 23.49 0.10 6.16
C LYS A 261 23.35 1.51 6.74
N LEU A 262 22.98 1.65 8.03
CA LEU A 262 22.80 2.95 8.68
C LEU A 262 24.11 3.76 8.75
N ARG A 263 25.25 3.09 8.83
CA ARG A 263 26.59 3.72 8.73
C ARG A 263 26.98 4.11 7.30
N GLY A 264 26.17 3.76 6.30
CA GLY A 264 26.47 4.01 4.90
C GLY A 264 27.58 3.13 4.31
N ALA A 265 28.03 2.09 5.06
CA ALA A 265 29.08 1.18 4.60
C ALA A 265 28.60 0.16 3.56
N LEU A 266 27.31 -0.20 3.62
CA LEU A 266 26.68 -1.16 2.70
C LEU A 266 25.29 -0.69 2.28
N LYS A 267 24.93 -0.94 1.02
CA LYS A 267 23.56 -0.86 0.51
C LYS A 267 23.03 -2.29 0.46
N VAL A 268 22.23 -2.69 1.44
CA VAL A 268 21.82 -4.08 1.61
C VAL A 268 20.36 -4.22 1.99
N ALA A 269 19.71 -5.28 1.51
CA ALA A 269 18.44 -5.79 2.01
C ALA A 269 18.47 -7.31 2.10
N ALA A 270 17.60 -7.86 2.96
CA ALA A 270 17.42 -9.29 3.09
C ALA A 270 15.93 -9.65 3.00
N VAL A 271 15.62 -10.71 2.27
CA VAL A 271 14.28 -11.25 2.05
C VAL A 271 14.26 -12.76 2.25
N LYS A 272 13.10 -13.32 2.58
CA LYS A 272 12.93 -14.78 2.63
C LYS A 272 12.80 -15.34 1.23
N ALA A 273 13.43 -16.49 1.01
CA ALA A 273 13.25 -17.27 -0.22
C ALA A 273 11.79 -17.75 -0.35
N PRO A 274 11.19 -17.70 -1.56
CA PRO A 274 9.82 -18.11 -1.78
C PRO A 274 9.64 -19.62 -1.69
N GLY A 275 8.53 -20.05 -1.06
CA GLY A 275 8.17 -21.47 -0.90
C GLY A 275 8.81 -22.16 0.30
N TYR A 276 8.54 -23.45 0.43
CA TYR A 276 9.03 -24.31 1.52
C TYR A 276 9.59 -25.61 0.96
N GLY A 277 10.58 -26.20 1.63
CA GLY A 277 11.16 -27.48 1.22
C GLY A 277 11.63 -27.48 -0.24
N ASP A 278 11.22 -28.49 -1.02
CA ASP A 278 11.60 -28.62 -2.42
C ASP A 278 11.09 -27.50 -3.31
N SER A 279 9.92 -26.91 -3.00
CA SER A 279 9.41 -25.74 -3.71
C SER A 279 10.35 -24.55 -3.56
N ARG A 280 10.91 -24.32 -2.37
CA ARG A 280 11.91 -23.26 -2.13
C ARG A 280 13.18 -23.49 -2.96
N LYS A 281 13.71 -24.70 -2.98
CA LYS A 281 14.87 -25.06 -3.82
C LYS A 281 14.63 -24.74 -5.29
N ASN A 282 13.48 -25.17 -5.80
CA ASN A 282 13.10 -24.93 -7.18
C ASN A 282 12.97 -23.43 -7.49
N ASN A 283 12.33 -22.66 -6.61
CA ASN A 283 12.19 -21.21 -6.80
C ASN A 283 13.56 -20.51 -6.75
N LEU A 284 14.47 -20.90 -5.85
CA LEU A 284 15.83 -20.34 -5.82
C LEU A 284 16.62 -20.65 -7.10
N ARG A 285 16.44 -21.86 -7.67
CA ARG A 285 17.03 -22.21 -8.98
C ARG A 285 16.45 -21.36 -10.11
N ASP A 286 15.14 -21.12 -10.10
CA ASP A 286 14.50 -20.24 -11.09
C ASP A 286 15.05 -18.82 -11.02
N ILE A 287 15.22 -18.29 -9.79
CA ILE A 287 15.83 -16.97 -9.56
C ILE A 287 17.30 -16.96 -10.03
N ALA A 288 18.03 -18.05 -9.78
CA ALA A 288 19.43 -18.18 -10.19
C ALA A 288 19.58 -18.13 -11.71
N VAL A 289 18.75 -18.91 -12.44
CA VAL A 289 18.74 -18.88 -13.90
C VAL A 289 18.35 -17.51 -14.44
N LEU A 290 17.34 -16.87 -13.83
CA LEU A 290 16.89 -15.53 -14.23
C LEU A 290 17.97 -14.46 -14.03
N THR A 291 18.76 -14.55 -12.96
CA THR A 291 19.74 -13.52 -12.57
C THR A 291 21.18 -13.83 -12.99
N GLY A 292 21.38 -15.00 -13.61
CA GLY A 292 22.72 -15.46 -14.03
C GLY A 292 23.64 -15.82 -12.86
N GLY A 293 23.08 -16.07 -11.67
CA GLY A 293 23.81 -16.49 -10.49
C GLY A 293 23.69 -17.98 -10.20
N THR A 294 24.13 -18.39 -9.01
CA THR A 294 24.03 -19.76 -8.53
C THR A 294 23.43 -19.78 -7.13
N ALA A 295 22.36 -20.56 -6.93
CA ALA A 295 21.80 -20.76 -5.60
C ALA A 295 22.69 -21.71 -4.80
N VAL A 296 23.31 -21.22 -3.73
CA VAL A 296 24.17 -22.03 -2.86
C VAL A 296 23.29 -22.99 -2.06
N SER A 297 23.50 -24.28 -2.26
CA SER A 297 22.73 -25.38 -1.68
C SER A 297 23.64 -26.55 -1.26
N ASP A 298 23.10 -27.48 -0.47
CA ASP A 298 23.81 -28.70 -0.07
C ASP A 298 24.27 -29.53 -1.27
N GLU A 299 23.55 -29.48 -2.38
CA GLU A 299 23.85 -30.24 -3.59
C GLU A 299 25.16 -29.80 -4.26
N LEU A 300 25.56 -28.54 -4.07
CA LEU A 300 26.83 -28.02 -4.57
C LEU A 300 28.03 -28.45 -3.72
N GLY A 301 27.80 -28.91 -2.49
CA GLY A 301 28.86 -29.30 -1.57
C GLY A 301 29.80 -28.17 -1.15
N ILE A 302 29.45 -26.91 -1.43
CA ILE A 302 30.23 -25.71 -1.13
C ILE A 302 29.56 -24.97 0.02
N LYS A 303 30.33 -24.65 1.06
CA LYS A 303 29.84 -23.80 2.14
C LYS A 303 29.75 -22.35 1.67
N LEU A 304 28.76 -21.64 2.16
CA LEU A 304 28.52 -20.24 1.79
C LEU A 304 29.75 -19.33 1.95
N GLN A 305 30.48 -19.50 3.05
CA GLN A 305 31.72 -18.75 3.35
C GLN A 305 32.88 -19.03 2.38
N ASP A 306 32.89 -20.20 1.74
CA ASP A 306 33.96 -20.66 0.85
C ASP A 306 33.61 -20.42 -0.63
N ALA A 307 32.38 -20.01 -0.91
CA ALA A 307 31.89 -19.74 -2.26
C ALA A 307 32.49 -18.46 -2.83
N ILE A 308 32.92 -18.51 -4.08
CA ILE A 308 33.54 -17.34 -4.77
C ILE A 308 32.44 -16.35 -5.18
N PRO A 309 32.43 -15.10 -4.66
CA PRO A 309 31.35 -14.15 -4.91
C PRO A 309 31.07 -13.90 -6.39
N SER A 310 32.11 -13.79 -7.23
CA SER A 310 31.95 -13.54 -8.67
C SER A 310 31.30 -14.68 -9.46
N GLU A 311 31.27 -15.90 -8.90
CA GLU A 311 30.70 -17.07 -9.56
C GLU A 311 29.27 -17.37 -9.13
N ILE A 312 28.91 -16.96 -7.89
CA ILE A 312 27.59 -17.31 -7.34
C ILE A 312 26.60 -16.16 -7.32
N LEU A 313 27.10 -14.89 -7.24
CA LEU A 313 26.21 -13.75 -7.17
C LEU A 313 25.53 -13.50 -8.52
N GLY A 314 24.19 -13.52 -8.51
CA GLY A 314 23.40 -13.07 -9.62
C GLY A 314 23.34 -11.54 -9.69
N THR A 315 22.83 -11.01 -10.80
CA THR A 315 22.60 -9.58 -10.99
C THR A 315 21.27 -9.31 -11.71
N ALA A 316 20.75 -8.13 -11.53
CA ALA A 316 19.57 -7.65 -12.25
C ALA A 316 19.73 -6.16 -12.50
N LYS A 317 18.93 -5.59 -13.39
CA LYS A 317 18.93 -4.14 -13.62
C LYS A 317 18.35 -3.38 -12.44
N SER A 318 17.22 -3.86 -11.90
CA SER A 318 16.66 -3.33 -10.66
C SER A 318 15.98 -4.40 -9.82
N ILE A 319 15.93 -4.18 -8.51
CA ILE A 319 15.12 -4.95 -7.56
C ILE A 319 14.30 -3.99 -6.72
N LYS A 320 12.98 -4.26 -6.65
CA LYS A 320 12.04 -3.54 -5.81
C LYS A 320 11.48 -4.48 -4.75
N ILE A 321 11.65 -4.12 -3.48
CA ILE A 321 11.21 -4.92 -2.32
C ILE A 321 10.22 -4.09 -1.52
N THR A 322 8.99 -4.55 -1.44
CA THR A 322 7.94 -4.01 -0.57
C THR A 322 7.88 -4.81 0.73
N LYS A 323 6.91 -4.52 1.58
CA LYS A 323 6.64 -5.31 2.78
C LYS A 323 6.28 -6.77 2.47
N ASP A 324 5.58 -6.99 1.36
CA ASP A 324 4.95 -8.28 1.04
C ASP A 324 5.53 -8.96 -0.21
N HIS A 325 6.20 -8.21 -1.09
CA HIS A 325 6.65 -8.71 -2.39
C HIS A 325 8.08 -8.27 -2.72
N THR A 326 8.78 -9.11 -3.47
CA THR A 326 10.07 -8.81 -4.11
C THR A 326 9.92 -8.97 -5.61
N THR A 327 10.24 -7.94 -6.37
CA THR A 327 10.22 -7.91 -7.84
C THR A 327 11.63 -7.75 -8.38
N ILE A 328 12.07 -8.69 -9.20
CA ILE A 328 13.34 -8.65 -9.93
C ILE A 328 13.02 -8.24 -11.36
N VAL A 329 13.65 -7.17 -11.85
CA VAL A 329 13.42 -6.61 -13.18
C VAL A 329 14.69 -6.76 -14.00
N GLU A 330 14.57 -7.31 -15.20
CA GLU A 330 15.65 -7.49 -16.17
C GLU A 330 16.87 -8.18 -15.53
N GLY A 331 16.66 -9.46 -15.14
CA GLY A 331 17.74 -10.32 -14.64
C GLY A 331 18.81 -10.55 -15.71
N ALA A 332 20.07 -10.65 -15.29
CA ALA A 332 21.21 -10.82 -16.19
C ALA A 332 21.44 -12.27 -16.68
N GLY A 333 20.46 -13.15 -16.46
CA GLY A 333 20.52 -14.54 -16.91
C GLY A 333 20.48 -14.68 -18.43
N ASP A 334 20.96 -15.82 -18.92
CA ASP A 334 20.91 -16.14 -20.35
C ASP A 334 19.47 -16.45 -20.77
N LYS A 335 18.97 -15.71 -21.75
CA LYS A 335 17.61 -15.87 -22.31
C LYS A 335 17.36 -17.29 -22.84
N GLN A 336 18.39 -17.93 -23.42
CA GLN A 336 18.26 -19.30 -23.90
C GLN A 336 18.10 -20.28 -22.75
N ALA A 337 18.88 -20.10 -21.66
CA ALA A 337 18.76 -20.92 -20.46
C ALA A 337 17.36 -20.80 -19.79
N ILE A 338 16.79 -19.59 -19.78
CA ILE A 338 15.42 -19.36 -19.29
C ILE A 338 14.41 -20.08 -20.19
N ALA A 339 14.52 -19.97 -21.51
CA ALA A 339 13.62 -20.62 -22.46
C ALA A 339 13.71 -22.16 -22.37
N ASP A 340 14.90 -22.70 -22.18
CA ASP A 340 15.15 -24.13 -22.03
C ASP A 340 14.55 -24.66 -20.70
N LEU A 341 14.67 -23.89 -19.62
CA LEU A 341 14.04 -24.18 -18.34
C LEU A 341 12.51 -24.22 -18.47
N VAL A 342 11.90 -23.20 -19.09
CA VAL A 342 10.46 -23.16 -19.35
C VAL A 342 10.00 -24.35 -20.18
N THR A 343 10.77 -24.74 -21.21
CA THR A 343 10.48 -25.92 -22.03
C THR A 343 10.54 -27.20 -21.21
N THR A 344 11.51 -27.32 -20.32
CA THR A 344 11.67 -28.45 -19.41
C THR A 344 10.50 -28.57 -18.43
N LEU A 345 10.10 -27.43 -17.83
CA LEU A 345 8.95 -27.38 -16.93
C LEU A 345 7.65 -27.78 -17.65
N LYS A 346 7.42 -27.32 -18.88
CA LYS A 346 6.25 -27.73 -19.69
C LYS A 346 6.20 -29.24 -19.91
N LYS A 347 7.32 -29.87 -20.21
CA LYS A 347 7.39 -31.34 -20.32
C LYS A 347 7.09 -32.03 -19.01
N GLN A 348 7.52 -31.47 -17.87
CA GLN A 348 7.21 -32.01 -16.55
C GLN A 348 5.71 -31.92 -16.25
N VAL A 349 5.01 -30.84 -16.62
CA VAL A 349 3.56 -30.73 -16.49
C VAL A 349 2.83 -31.85 -17.25
N GLU A 350 3.28 -32.16 -18.47
CA GLU A 350 2.69 -33.22 -19.29
C GLU A 350 2.90 -34.64 -18.70
N SER A 351 4.03 -34.85 -18.00
CA SER A 351 4.39 -36.16 -17.44
C SER A 351 3.92 -36.38 -16.00
N THR A 352 3.49 -35.35 -15.30
CA THR A 352 3.07 -35.40 -13.89
C THR A 352 1.59 -35.77 -13.77
N GLU A 353 1.26 -36.72 -12.91
CA GLU A 353 -0.14 -37.11 -12.64
C GLU A 353 -0.77 -36.32 -11.51
N SER A 354 0.03 -35.74 -10.62
CA SER A 354 -0.43 -34.94 -9.48
C SER A 354 -0.93 -33.58 -9.91
N GLU A 355 -2.20 -33.28 -9.66
CA GLU A 355 -2.77 -31.95 -9.96
C GLU A 355 -2.11 -30.84 -9.15
N TYR A 356 -1.68 -31.09 -7.92
CA TYR A 356 -0.93 -30.14 -7.09
C TYR A 356 0.42 -29.79 -7.71
N ASP A 357 1.16 -30.80 -8.21
CA ASP A 357 2.46 -30.57 -8.84
C ASP A 357 2.30 -29.87 -10.19
N LYS A 358 1.26 -30.20 -10.96
CA LYS A 358 0.91 -29.48 -12.20
C LYS A 358 0.68 -28.00 -11.94
N GLN A 359 -0.07 -27.67 -10.89
CA GLN A 359 -0.34 -26.28 -10.52
C GLN A 359 0.94 -25.55 -10.13
N ASN A 360 1.79 -26.14 -9.29
CA ASN A 360 3.08 -25.57 -8.91
C ASN A 360 4.00 -25.33 -10.12
N LEU A 361 4.07 -26.29 -11.04
CA LEU A 361 4.85 -26.17 -12.27
C LEU A 361 4.28 -25.08 -13.19
N ALA A 362 2.95 -24.99 -13.31
CA ALA A 362 2.29 -23.95 -14.09
C ALA A 362 2.57 -22.53 -13.53
N GLU A 363 2.55 -22.38 -12.20
CA GLU A 363 2.92 -21.10 -11.54
C GLU A 363 4.37 -20.71 -11.81
N ARG A 364 5.31 -21.65 -11.77
CA ARG A 364 6.73 -21.41 -12.10
C ARG A 364 6.89 -20.99 -13.55
N ILE A 365 6.21 -21.67 -14.48
CA ILE A 365 6.21 -21.32 -15.90
C ILE A 365 5.67 -19.92 -16.11
N ALA A 366 4.54 -19.58 -15.47
CA ALA A 366 3.94 -18.25 -15.58
C ALA A 366 4.89 -17.14 -15.09
N LYS A 367 5.59 -17.36 -13.99
CA LYS A 367 6.57 -16.42 -13.44
C LYS A 367 7.80 -16.22 -14.33
N LEU A 368 8.29 -17.29 -14.96
CA LEU A 368 9.48 -17.24 -15.82
C LEU A 368 9.16 -16.73 -17.23
N ALA A 369 8.00 -17.11 -17.79
CA ALA A 369 7.61 -16.79 -19.16
C ALA A 369 6.85 -15.46 -19.29
N GLY A 370 6.17 -15.01 -18.22
CA GLY A 370 5.34 -13.80 -18.23
C GLY A 370 6.16 -12.51 -18.28
N GLY A 371 7.37 -12.51 -17.76
CA GLY A 371 8.20 -11.32 -17.66
C GLY A 371 7.61 -10.24 -16.73
N VAL A 372 8.17 -9.05 -16.83
CA VAL A 372 7.71 -7.84 -16.12
C VAL A 372 7.46 -6.74 -17.13
N ALA A 373 6.27 -6.15 -17.12
CA ALA A 373 5.99 -4.94 -17.87
C ALA A 373 6.52 -3.73 -17.07
N VAL A 374 7.37 -2.92 -17.66
CA VAL A 374 7.97 -1.74 -17.04
C VAL A 374 7.42 -0.50 -17.73
N ILE A 375 6.64 0.30 -17.01
CA ILE A 375 6.20 1.62 -17.47
C ILE A 375 7.27 2.62 -17.04
N LYS A 376 8.07 3.09 -17.99
CA LYS A 376 9.08 4.12 -17.75
C LYS A 376 8.47 5.49 -17.94
N VAL A 377 8.30 6.21 -16.85
CA VAL A 377 7.67 7.54 -16.85
C VAL A 377 8.69 8.62 -17.15
N GLY A 378 8.46 9.40 -18.21
CA GLY A 378 9.28 10.54 -18.57
C GLY A 378 8.54 11.86 -18.40
N ALA A 379 9.28 12.92 -18.03
CA ALA A 379 8.81 14.30 -17.98
C ALA A 379 9.97 15.29 -18.17
N ALA A 380 9.65 16.58 -18.34
CA ALA A 380 10.64 17.61 -18.55
C ALA A 380 11.41 18.02 -17.28
N THR A 381 10.82 17.83 -16.11
CA THR A 381 11.43 18.13 -14.81
C THR A 381 11.28 16.97 -13.84
N GLU A 382 12.18 16.88 -12.84
CA GLU A 382 12.15 15.86 -11.82
C GLU A 382 10.86 15.90 -10.97
N VAL A 383 10.36 17.10 -10.66
CA VAL A 383 9.12 17.28 -9.89
C VAL A 383 7.90 16.78 -10.68
N GLU A 384 7.82 17.12 -11.97
CA GLU A 384 6.77 16.63 -12.87
C GLU A 384 6.85 15.11 -13.07
N MET A 385 8.06 14.56 -13.19
CA MET A 385 8.28 13.13 -13.35
C MET A 385 7.80 12.36 -12.11
N LYS A 386 8.12 12.85 -10.91
CA LYS A 386 7.66 12.23 -9.67
C LYS A 386 6.13 12.26 -9.56
N GLU A 387 5.49 13.39 -9.86
CA GLU A 387 4.03 13.52 -9.85
C GLU A 387 3.37 12.59 -10.88
N LYS A 388 3.92 12.52 -12.10
CA LYS A 388 3.42 11.63 -13.17
C LYS A 388 3.61 10.16 -12.79
N LYS A 389 4.75 9.79 -12.18
CA LYS A 389 5.01 8.44 -11.68
C LYS A 389 4.01 8.03 -10.60
N ASP A 390 3.75 8.88 -9.63
CA ASP A 390 2.78 8.62 -8.57
C ASP A 390 1.37 8.42 -9.15
N ARG A 391 0.98 9.25 -10.13
CA ARG A 391 -0.30 9.12 -10.85
C ARG A 391 -0.41 7.81 -11.64
N VAL A 392 0.67 7.36 -12.28
CA VAL A 392 0.71 6.06 -12.99
C VAL A 392 0.61 4.91 -12.00
N ASP A 393 1.32 4.97 -10.86
CA ASP A 393 1.26 3.98 -9.80
C ASP A 393 -0.18 3.84 -9.24
N ASP A 394 -0.83 4.95 -8.93
CA ASP A 394 -2.21 4.99 -8.43
C ASP A 394 -3.20 4.39 -9.46
N ALA A 395 -3.07 4.80 -10.73
CA ALA A 395 -3.89 4.30 -11.81
C ALA A 395 -3.69 2.79 -12.04
N LEU A 396 -2.47 2.29 -11.92
CA LEU A 396 -2.15 0.87 -12.03
C LEU A 396 -2.81 0.06 -10.91
N HIS A 397 -2.70 0.53 -9.66
CA HIS A 397 -3.30 -0.14 -8.51
C HIS A 397 -4.82 -0.18 -8.61
N ALA A 398 -5.46 0.94 -8.96
CA ALA A 398 -6.90 1.02 -9.15
C ALA A 398 -7.38 0.12 -10.31
N THR A 399 -6.60 0.05 -11.40
CA THR A 399 -6.93 -0.81 -12.55
C THR A 399 -6.81 -2.29 -12.20
N LYS A 400 -5.78 -2.70 -11.46
CA LYS A 400 -5.65 -4.08 -10.94
C LYS A 400 -6.82 -4.43 -10.03
N ALA A 401 -7.16 -3.56 -9.08
CA ALA A 401 -8.29 -3.76 -8.19
C ALA A 401 -9.63 -3.90 -8.94
N ALA A 402 -9.81 -3.15 -10.05
CA ALA A 402 -11.00 -3.24 -10.90
C ALA A 402 -11.05 -4.54 -11.71
N VAL A 403 -9.92 -5.03 -12.20
CA VAL A 403 -9.86 -6.33 -12.91
C VAL A 403 -10.13 -7.49 -11.96
N GLU A 404 -9.64 -7.42 -10.71
CA GLU A 404 -9.83 -8.47 -9.70
C GLU A 404 -11.30 -8.61 -9.25
N GLU A 405 -11.97 -7.51 -8.92
CA GLU A 405 -13.30 -7.54 -8.28
C GLU A 405 -14.40 -6.78 -9.06
N GLY A 406 -14.05 -6.19 -10.18
CA GLY A 406 -14.99 -5.39 -10.98
C GLY A 406 -15.08 -3.93 -10.54
N ILE A 407 -16.02 -3.22 -11.16
CA ILE A 407 -16.29 -1.80 -10.96
C ILE A 407 -17.72 -1.54 -10.56
N VAL A 408 -17.96 -0.40 -9.92
CA VAL A 408 -19.28 0.13 -9.58
C VAL A 408 -19.36 1.61 -9.97
N ALA A 409 -20.57 2.18 -9.92
CA ALA A 409 -20.77 3.61 -10.10
C ALA A 409 -20.01 4.40 -9.03
N GLY A 410 -19.14 5.32 -9.45
CA GLY A 410 -18.23 6.06 -8.59
C GLY A 410 -18.88 7.21 -7.81
N GLY A 411 -18.03 8.06 -7.24
CA GLY A 411 -18.46 9.26 -6.53
C GLY A 411 -19.31 9.01 -5.29
N GLY A 412 -19.21 7.84 -4.66
CA GLY A 412 -20.00 7.41 -3.51
C GLY A 412 -21.41 6.91 -3.88
N THR A 413 -21.78 6.86 -5.16
CA THR A 413 -23.10 6.42 -5.62
C THR A 413 -23.37 4.96 -5.29
N ALA A 414 -22.38 4.08 -5.48
CA ALA A 414 -22.52 2.65 -5.17
C ALA A 414 -22.87 2.39 -3.70
N LEU A 415 -22.29 3.13 -2.76
CA LEU A 415 -22.61 3.04 -1.34
C LEU A 415 -24.07 3.44 -1.08
N ILE A 416 -24.55 4.52 -1.69
CA ILE A 416 -25.95 4.95 -1.57
C ILE A 416 -26.89 3.88 -2.11
N ARG A 417 -26.60 3.26 -3.25
CA ARG A 417 -27.42 2.16 -3.81
C ARG A 417 -27.40 0.93 -2.91
N ALA A 418 -26.23 0.61 -2.33
CA ALA A 418 -26.12 -0.53 -1.42
C ALA A 418 -26.99 -0.32 -0.17
N ILE A 419 -26.95 0.86 0.47
CA ILE A 419 -27.73 1.12 1.69
C ILE A 419 -29.26 1.16 1.44
N GLU A 420 -29.70 1.50 0.24
CA GLU A 420 -31.14 1.46 -0.14
C GLU A 420 -31.65 0.04 -0.37
N SER A 421 -30.77 -0.88 -0.74
CA SER A 421 -31.12 -2.25 -1.12
C SER A 421 -31.10 -3.24 0.03
N ILE A 422 -30.48 -2.89 1.15
CA ILE A 422 -30.32 -3.79 2.29
C ILE A 422 -31.39 -3.60 3.35
N LYS A 423 -31.75 -4.73 4.00
CA LYS A 423 -32.55 -4.76 5.22
C LYS A 423 -31.76 -5.54 6.26
N VAL A 424 -31.28 -4.84 7.26
CA VAL A 424 -30.51 -5.42 8.35
C VAL A 424 -31.19 -5.08 9.65
N ASP A 425 -31.56 -6.10 10.41
CA ASP A 425 -32.12 -5.95 11.73
C ASP A 425 -31.11 -6.47 12.77
N GLY A 426 -30.85 -5.67 13.79
CA GLY A 426 -30.08 -6.06 14.97
C GLY A 426 -30.93 -6.91 15.90
N ALA A 427 -30.29 -7.72 16.75
CA ALA A 427 -30.97 -8.51 17.77
C ALA A 427 -31.43 -7.64 18.96
N THR A 428 -30.79 -6.48 19.15
CA THR A 428 -31.11 -5.53 20.23
C THR A 428 -31.28 -4.11 19.66
N ASP A 429 -31.81 -3.20 20.47
CA ASP A 429 -31.97 -1.80 20.09
C ASP A 429 -30.60 -1.14 19.83
N ASP A 430 -29.57 -1.47 20.63
CA ASP A 430 -28.22 -0.94 20.46
C ASP A 430 -27.54 -1.46 19.18
N GLU A 431 -27.75 -2.73 18.81
CA GLU A 431 -27.32 -3.24 17.50
C GLU A 431 -28.03 -2.48 16.35
N ASN A 432 -29.33 -2.21 16.49
CA ASN A 432 -30.07 -1.44 15.50
C ASN A 432 -29.56 0.00 15.37
N GLN A 433 -29.09 0.62 16.46
CA GLN A 433 -28.41 1.91 16.38
C GLN A 433 -27.09 1.79 15.62
N GLY A 434 -26.31 0.73 15.85
CA GLY A 434 -25.08 0.44 15.09
C GLY A 434 -25.32 0.34 13.57
N VAL A 435 -26.39 -0.35 13.17
CA VAL A 435 -26.81 -0.42 11.76
C VAL A 435 -27.13 0.98 11.21
N LYS A 436 -27.94 1.78 11.90
CA LYS A 436 -28.31 3.14 11.45
C LYS A 436 -27.10 4.06 11.31
N ILE A 437 -26.10 3.94 12.20
CA ILE A 437 -24.86 4.69 12.13
C ILE A 437 -24.15 4.45 10.79
N VAL A 438 -23.99 3.18 10.41
CA VAL A 438 -23.32 2.83 9.14
C VAL A 438 -24.11 3.29 7.92
N LEU A 439 -25.43 3.09 7.91
CA LEU A 439 -26.29 3.56 6.81
C LEU A 439 -26.17 5.07 6.62
N ARG A 440 -26.07 5.83 7.70
CA ARG A 440 -25.86 7.29 7.64
C ARG A 440 -24.45 7.65 7.17
N ALA A 441 -23.43 6.97 7.70
CA ALA A 441 -22.02 7.24 7.39
C ALA A 441 -21.64 6.86 5.96
N ALA A 442 -22.29 5.87 5.35
CA ALA A 442 -22.07 5.48 3.96
C ALA A 442 -22.42 6.58 2.93
N GLU A 443 -23.17 7.60 3.32
CA GLU A 443 -23.41 8.78 2.48
C GLU A 443 -22.23 9.77 2.48
N GLU A 444 -21.34 9.69 3.49
CA GLU A 444 -20.36 10.74 3.75
C GLU A 444 -19.34 10.92 2.63
N PRO A 445 -18.84 9.87 1.92
CA PRO A 445 -17.98 10.07 0.76
C PRO A 445 -18.61 10.97 -0.31
N MET A 446 -19.86 10.74 -0.67
CA MET A 446 -20.57 11.62 -1.61
C MET A 446 -20.78 13.03 -1.03
N ARG A 447 -21.13 13.14 0.24
CA ARG A 447 -21.31 14.43 0.91
C ARG A 447 -20.03 15.25 0.86
N GLN A 448 -18.90 14.64 1.14
CA GLN A 448 -17.61 15.32 1.10
C GLN A 448 -17.22 15.77 -0.32
N ILE A 449 -17.42 14.89 -1.33
CA ILE A 449 -17.20 15.24 -2.74
C ILE A 449 -18.04 16.46 -3.14
N VAL A 450 -19.32 16.46 -2.79
CA VAL A 450 -20.22 17.57 -3.09
C VAL A 450 -19.84 18.85 -2.34
N ALA A 451 -19.49 18.75 -1.05
CA ALA A 451 -19.04 19.89 -0.26
C ALA A 451 -17.80 20.55 -0.89
N ASN A 452 -16.88 19.76 -1.43
CA ASN A 452 -15.68 20.26 -2.11
C ASN A 452 -16.02 21.03 -3.40
N THR A 453 -17.18 20.79 -4.04
CA THR A 453 -17.68 21.61 -5.16
C THR A 453 -18.34 22.91 -4.72
N GLY A 454 -18.53 23.12 -3.41
CA GLY A 454 -19.21 24.30 -2.85
C GLY A 454 -20.74 24.20 -2.85
N LYS A 455 -21.31 23.03 -3.16
CA LYS A 455 -22.76 22.79 -3.14
C LYS A 455 -23.24 22.18 -1.83
N GLU A 456 -24.55 22.27 -1.59
CA GLU A 456 -25.18 21.68 -0.41
C GLU A 456 -25.30 20.15 -0.55
N PRO A 457 -24.55 19.38 0.26
CA PRO A 457 -24.50 17.91 0.12
C PRO A 457 -25.85 17.23 0.31
N SER A 458 -26.68 17.74 1.22
CA SER A 458 -27.96 17.12 1.55
C SER A 458 -28.93 17.13 0.37
N VAL A 459 -28.89 18.17 -0.44
CA VAL A 459 -29.73 18.30 -1.64
C VAL A 459 -29.31 17.30 -2.70
N VAL A 460 -28.01 17.19 -2.96
CA VAL A 460 -27.47 16.28 -3.98
C VAL A 460 -27.71 14.82 -3.57
N VAL A 461 -27.40 14.44 -2.34
CA VAL A 461 -27.61 13.08 -1.82
C VAL A 461 -29.08 12.70 -1.89
N SER A 462 -30.00 13.59 -1.47
CA SER A 462 -31.45 13.34 -1.56
C SER A 462 -31.90 13.10 -3.00
N LYS A 463 -31.36 13.88 -3.95
CA LYS A 463 -31.69 13.71 -5.38
C LYS A 463 -31.11 12.40 -5.93
N VAL A 464 -29.88 12.04 -5.58
CA VAL A 464 -29.29 10.75 -5.99
C VAL A 464 -30.08 9.58 -5.42
N LYS A 465 -30.55 9.62 -4.17
CA LYS A 465 -31.42 8.61 -3.58
C LYS A 465 -32.72 8.42 -4.36
N SER A 466 -33.31 9.47 -4.95
CA SER A 466 -34.51 9.35 -5.78
C SER A 466 -34.28 8.73 -7.16
N MET A 467 -33.02 8.47 -7.54
CA MET A 467 -32.63 7.87 -8.81
C MET A 467 -32.38 6.37 -8.65
N THR A 468 -32.35 5.63 -9.76
CA THR A 468 -32.11 4.18 -9.76
C THR A 468 -30.90 3.79 -10.62
N GLY A 469 -30.43 2.56 -10.44
CA GLY A 469 -29.31 2.02 -11.21
C GLY A 469 -28.01 2.82 -11.02
N ASN A 470 -27.29 3.05 -12.10
CA ASN A 470 -26.00 3.74 -12.08
C ASN A 470 -26.13 5.27 -12.18
N MET A 471 -27.36 5.79 -12.12
CA MET A 471 -27.60 7.24 -12.14
C MET A 471 -27.06 7.88 -10.86
N GLY A 472 -26.21 8.87 -10.99
CA GLY A 472 -25.55 9.56 -9.87
C GLY A 472 -25.17 10.99 -10.24
N TYR A 473 -24.44 11.64 -9.33
CA TYR A 473 -23.98 13.01 -9.52
C TYR A 473 -22.51 13.02 -9.98
N ASN A 474 -22.25 13.57 -11.17
CA ASN A 474 -20.91 13.83 -11.66
C ASN A 474 -20.43 15.22 -11.16
N ALA A 475 -19.56 15.21 -10.16
CA ALA A 475 -19.05 16.44 -9.54
C ALA A 475 -18.11 17.25 -10.46
N LYS A 476 -17.57 16.65 -11.54
CA LYS A 476 -16.72 17.33 -12.51
C LYS A 476 -17.52 18.21 -13.47
N THR A 477 -18.65 17.67 -13.95
CA THR A 477 -19.50 18.34 -14.95
C THR A 477 -20.74 19.02 -14.34
N ASP A 478 -20.97 18.81 -13.03
CA ASP A 478 -22.15 19.31 -12.32
C ASP A 478 -23.48 18.77 -12.89
N THR A 479 -23.50 17.52 -13.32
CA THR A 479 -24.67 16.90 -13.95
C THR A 479 -25.08 15.60 -13.24
N TYR A 480 -26.33 15.20 -13.46
CA TYR A 480 -26.85 13.90 -13.02
C TYR A 480 -26.99 13.00 -14.24
N GLU A 481 -26.23 11.92 -14.26
CA GLU A 481 -26.09 11.04 -15.42
C GLU A 481 -25.78 9.60 -15.03
N ASP A 482 -25.76 8.68 -16.02
CA ASP A 482 -25.29 7.32 -15.83
C ASP A 482 -23.76 7.33 -15.66
N LEU A 483 -23.29 7.16 -14.42
CA LEU A 483 -21.88 7.30 -14.07
C LEU A 483 -20.99 6.24 -14.71
N ILE A 484 -21.49 5.03 -14.96
CA ILE A 484 -20.73 4.00 -15.67
C ILE A 484 -20.47 4.45 -17.12
N LYS A 485 -21.51 4.97 -17.80
CA LYS A 485 -21.36 5.45 -19.19
C LYS A 485 -20.50 6.69 -19.32
N SER A 486 -20.56 7.59 -18.34
CA SER A 486 -19.73 8.80 -18.31
C SER A 486 -18.31 8.55 -17.78
N GLY A 487 -18.04 7.30 -17.36
CA GLY A 487 -16.74 6.89 -16.90
C GLY A 487 -16.40 7.26 -15.45
N VAL A 488 -17.37 7.73 -14.66
CA VAL A 488 -17.18 7.94 -13.22
C VAL A 488 -17.42 6.63 -12.49
N ILE A 489 -16.34 5.89 -12.27
CA ILE A 489 -16.35 4.52 -11.74
C ILE A 489 -15.40 4.39 -10.55
N ASP A 490 -15.70 3.47 -9.65
CA ASP A 490 -14.82 3.09 -8.53
C ASP A 490 -14.56 1.57 -8.58
N PRO A 491 -13.33 1.09 -8.34
CA PRO A 491 -13.09 -0.33 -8.14
C PRO A 491 -13.83 -0.84 -6.89
N VAL A 492 -14.51 -1.97 -7.02
CA VAL A 492 -15.28 -2.57 -5.90
C VAL A 492 -14.38 -2.87 -4.71
N LYS A 493 -13.19 -3.42 -4.96
CA LYS A 493 -12.18 -3.74 -3.94
C LYS A 493 -11.81 -2.50 -3.11
N VAL A 494 -11.61 -1.35 -3.74
CA VAL A 494 -11.30 -0.08 -3.06
C VAL A 494 -12.45 0.34 -2.14
N THR A 495 -13.68 0.38 -2.67
CA THR A 495 -14.86 0.82 -1.93
C THR A 495 -15.15 -0.09 -0.72
N LYS A 496 -15.05 -1.41 -0.90
CA LYS A 496 -15.23 -2.40 0.18
C LYS A 496 -14.17 -2.29 1.26
N THR A 497 -12.90 -2.21 0.86
CA THR A 497 -11.77 -2.14 1.79
C THR A 497 -11.81 -0.85 2.60
N ALA A 498 -12.11 0.28 1.96
CA ALA A 498 -12.30 1.56 2.64
C ALA A 498 -13.39 1.50 3.70
N LEU A 499 -14.56 0.93 3.39
CA LEU A 499 -15.67 0.80 4.33
C LEU A 499 -15.32 -0.14 5.50
N LYS A 500 -14.72 -1.32 5.22
CA LYS A 500 -14.30 -2.29 6.25
C LYS A 500 -13.30 -1.69 7.23
N ASN A 501 -12.26 -1.03 6.70
CA ASN A 501 -11.22 -0.42 7.55
C ASN A 501 -11.77 0.77 8.33
N ALA A 502 -12.62 1.60 7.73
CA ALA A 502 -13.30 2.70 8.40
C ALA A 502 -14.13 2.21 9.59
N ALA A 503 -14.95 1.17 9.38
CA ALA A 503 -15.77 0.58 10.44
C ALA A 503 -14.93 -0.07 11.55
N SER A 504 -13.84 -0.75 11.19
CA SER A 504 -12.93 -1.37 12.14
C SER A 504 -12.34 -0.34 13.11
N ILE A 505 -11.84 0.80 12.59
CA ILE A 505 -11.29 1.87 13.43
C ILE A 505 -12.35 2.52 14.27
N ALA A 506 -13.46 2.93 13.66
CA ALA A 506 -14.54 3.57 14.38
C ALA A 506 -15.01 2.68 15.54
N SER A 507 -15.17 1.38 15.30
CA SER A 507 -15.53 0.39 16.34
C SER A 507 -14.50 0.31 17.46
N MET A 508 -13.20 0.34 17.14
CA MET A 508 -12.15 0.38 18.17
C MET A 508 -12.22 1.65 19.00
N LEU A 509 -12.43 2.81 18.38
CA LEU A 509 -12.56 4.09 19.08
C LEU A 509 -13.78 4.09 20.03
N LEU A 510 -14.92 3.58 19.55
CA LEU A 510 -16.16 3.50 20.34
C LEU A 510 -16.04 2.59 21.56
N THR A 511 -15.30 1.50 21.45
CA THR A 511 -15.08 0.53 22.53
C THR A 511 -13.89 0.86 23.44
N THR A 512 -13.09 1.88 23.10
CA THR A 512 -11.95 2.30 23.91
C THR A 512 -12.42 3.05 25.16
N ASN A 513 -11.97 2.60 26.33
CA ASN A 513 -12.32 3.21 27.61
C ASN A 513 -11.12 3.81 28.37
N CYS A 514 -9.90 3.53 27.89
CA CYS A 514 -8.68 4.05 28.50
C CYS A 514 -7.64 4.30 27.40
N VAL A 515 -6.96 5.44 27.46
CA VAL A 515 -5.85 5.79 26.56
C VAL A 515 -4.62 6.12 27.40
N ILE A 516 -3.50 5.49 27.06
CA ILE A 516 -2.22 5.65 27.76
C ILE A 516 -1.22 6.24 26.77
N VAL A 517 -0.64 7.38 27.11
CA VAL A 517 0.37 8.05 26.29
C VAL A 517 1.66 8.32 27.07
N ASN A 518 2.76 8.50 26.37
CA ASN A 518 4.00 8.95 27.00
C ASN A 518 3.90 10.44 27.32
N LYS A 519 4.23 10.82 28.55
CA LYS A 519 4.27 12.22 28.95
C LYS A 519 5.38 12.93 28.18
N LYS A 520 5.05 14.05 27.50
CA LYS A 520 6.06 14.92 26.93
C LYS A 520 6.90 15.50 28.07
N GLU A 521 8.20 15.26 28.05
CA GLU A 521 9.12 15.98 28.94
C GLU A 521 9.05 17.46 28.54
N LYS A 522 8.68 18.32 29.49
CA LYS A 522 8.84 19.76 29.28
C LYS A 522 10.32 19.98 29.06
N GLU A 523 10.72 20.47 27.90
CA GLU A 523 12.04 21.03 27.72
C GLU A 523 12.25 22.04 28.84
N SER A 524 13.11 21.68 29.80
CA SER A 524 13.54 22.63 30.82
C SER A 524 14.32 23.70 30.05
N CYS A 525 13.72 24.87 29.89
CA CYS A 525 14.44 26.05 29.49
C CYS A 525 15.62 26.23 30.45
N ASN A 526 16.80 25.87 30.00
CA ASN A 526 18.03 26.13 30.72
C ASN A 526 18.34 27.63 30.55
N CYS A 527 17.49 28.45 31.13
CA CYS A 527 17.68 29.88 31.24
C CYS A 527 18.64 30.14 32.38
N GLY A 528 19.89 30.38 32.03
CA GLY A 528 20.77 31.21 32.85
C GLY A 528 21.67 30.49 33.84
N GLN A 529 22.80 29.98 33.38
CA GLN A 529 24.02 30.17 34.18
C GLN A 529 24.51 31.61 34.00
N PRO A 530 24.63 32.39 35.07
CA PRO A 530 25.28 33.71 34.95
C PRO A 530 26.75 33.49 34.63
N ALA A 531 27.21 34.15 33.58
CA ALA A 531 28.63 34.21 33.22
C ALA A 531 29.46 34.70 34.41
N MET A 532 30.38 33.89 34.91
CA MET A 532 31.38 34.37 35.85
C MET A 532 32.29 35.40 35.14
N PRO A 533 32.62 36.53 35.73
CA PRO A 533 33.53 37.49 35.15
C PRO A 533 34.93 36.90 35.13
N MET A 534 35.58 36.85 33.96
CA MET A 534 37.01 36.62 33.81
C MET A 534 37.79 37.67 34.56
N GLY A 535 38.49 37.25 35.64
CA GLY A 535 39.52 38.03 36.29
C GLY A 535 40.70 38.24 35.36
N MET A 536 41.12 39.50 35.22
CA MET A 536 42.36 39.91 34.54
C MET A 536 43.56 39.24 35.18
N PRO A 537 44.56 38.77 34.39
CA PRO A 537 45.88 38.45 34.94
C PRO A 537 46.65 39.75 35.19
N GLY A 538 46.98 40.02 36.49
CA GLY A 538 47.89 41.07 36.87
C GLY A 538 49.32 40.79 36.40
N MET A 539 49.94 41.83 35.90
CA MET A 539 51.37 41.94 35.70
C MET A 539 52.13 41.76 36.99
N MET A 540 53.12 40.86 37.02
CA MET A 540 54.50 41.12 37.42
C MET A 540 55.37 39.94 36.94
#